data_76e3b9113e98101784ae79f198fd68f8
#
_entry.id   76e3b9113e98101784ae79f198fd68f8
#
_cell.length_a   1.000
_cell.length_b   1.000
_cell.length_c   1.000
_cell.angle_alpha   90.00
_cell.angle_beta   90.00
_cell.angle_gamma   90.00
#
_symmetry.space_group_name_H-M   'P 1'
#
loop_
_entity.id
_entity.type
_entity.pdbx_description
1 polymer ?
#
loop_
_entity_poly.entity_id
_entity_poly.type
_entity_poly.pdbx_seq_one_letter_code
_entity_poly.pdbx_strand_id
1 'polypeptide(L)'
;MSVFLPCSIRGLKIPMTISLRFAAGFVLIAMLGVTTWASLQVPLWETPRAVATHPWFIATLFDTYFAFLTFYVWLAYKETSNLARVLWLLAILLLGNIAMAIYLLRELFRLPATATTEDLLLRRKL
;
A
#
# COMPACT_ATOMS: atom_id res chain seq x y z
N MET A 1 15.89 -15.19 20.35
CA MET A 1 15.72 -14.48 21.63
C MET A 1 14.25 -14.22 21.86
N SER A 2 13.67 -14.95 22.79
CA SER A 2 12.29 -14.67 23.20
C SER A 2 12.31 -13.45 24.12
N VAL A 3 11.81 -12.34 23.63
CA VAL A 3 11.57 -11.17 24.46
C VAL A 3 10.33 -11.47 25.30
N PHE A 4 10.52 -11.81 26.55
CA PHE A 4 9.44 -11.93 27.52
C PHE A 4 8.88 -10.53 27.79
N LEU A 5 7.79 -10.18 27.11
CA LEU A 5 7.01 -9.01 27.50
C LEU A 5 6.28 -9.33 28.81
N PRO A 6 6.42 -8.49 29.85
CA PRO A 6 5.73 -8.73 31.11
C PRO A 6 4.22 -8.81 30.88
N CYS A 7 3.60 -9.73 31.60
CA CYS A 7 2.17 -10.09 31.49
C CYS A 7 1.20 -8.89 31.72
N SER A 8 1.74 -7.78 32.23
CA SER A 8 0.99 -6.58 32.60
C SER A 8 0.48 -5.73 31.43
N ILE A 9 0.94 -5.96 30.21
CA ILE A 9 0.57 -5.16 29.04
C ILE A 9 -0.50 -5.85 28.19
N ARG A 10 -1.07 -6.95 28.64
CA ARG A 10 -2.08 -7.71 27.89
C ARG A 10 -3.45 -7.04 27.79
N GLY A 11 -3.66 -5.88 28.46
CA GLY A 11 -5.00 -5.30 28.59
C GLY A 11 -5.57 -4.60 27.36
N LEU A 12 -4.75 -4.22 26.38
CA LEU A 12 -5.23 -3.37 25.25
C LEU A 12 -4.43 -3.58 23.96
N LYS A 13 -4.03 -4.82 23.66
CA LYS A 13 -3.42 -5.09 22.37
C LYS A 13 -4.50 -5.26 21.30
N ILE A 14 -4.76 -4.16 20.59
CA ILE A 14 -5.46 -4.23 19.30
C ILE A 14 -4.63 -5.17 18.40
N PRO A 15 -5.20 -6.24 17.83
CA PRO A 15 -4.48 -7.10 16.92
C PRO A 15 -3.84 -6.29 15.80
N MET A 16 -2.59 -6.58 15.46
CA MET A 16 -1.86 -5.88 14.41
C MET A 16 -2.64 -5.86 13.08
N THR A 17 -3.29 -6.95 12.73
CA THR A 17 -4.11 -7.06 11.51
C THR A 17 -5.25 -6.05 11.49
N ILE A 18 -5.94 -5.83 12.61
CA ILE A 18 -7.02 -4.86 12.71
C ILE A 18 -6.46 -3.44 12.58
N SER A 19 -5.36 -3.14 13.28
CA SER A 19 -4.69 -1.84 13.19
C SER A 19 -4.26 -1.53 11.75
N LEU A 20 -3.66 -2.50 11.06
CA LEU A 20 -3.25 -2.35 9.67
C LEU A 20 -4.44 -2.22 8.71
N ARG A 21 -5.55 -2.90 8.98
CA ARG A 21 -6.78 -2.74 8.19
C ARG A 21 -7.31 -1.32 8.27
N PHE A 22 -7.35 -0.74 9.47
CA PHE A 22 -7.76 0.66 9.64
C PHE A 22 -6.80 1.62 8.95
N ALA A 23 -5.49 1.41 9.09
CA ALA A 23 -4.48 2.25 8.44
C ALA A 23 -4.58 2.18 6.92
N ALA A 24 -4.67 0.99 6.34
CA ALA A 24 -4.80 0.80 4.89
C ALA A 24 -6.13 1.35 4.37
N GLY A 25 -7.22 1.15 5.10
CA GLY A 25 -8.54 1.72 4.78
C GLY A 25 -8.52 3.24 4.80
N PHE A 26 -7.87 3.84 5.79
CA PHE A 26 -7.68 5.29 5.88
C PHE A 26 -6.90 5.83 4.67
N VAL A 27 -5.77 5.18 4.33
CA VAL A 27 -4.98 5.58 3.16
C VAL A 27 -5.83 5.49 1.88
N LEU A 28 -6.58 4.41 1.71
CA LEU A 28 -7.44 4.23 0.54
C LEU A 28 -8.48 5.35 0.43
N ILE A 29 -9.22 5.62 1.50
CA ILE A 29 -10.27 6.66 1.51
C ILE A 29 -9.65 8.04 1.30
N ALA A 30 -8.54 8.35 1.97
CA ALA A 30 -7.86 9.63 1.83
C ALA A 30 -7.36 9.84 0.40
N MET A 31 -6.76 8.82 -0.21
CA MET A 31 -6.26 8.91 -1.58
C MET A 31 -7.38 9.04 -2.60
N LEU A 32 -8.48 8.29 -2.44
CA LEU A 32 -9.65 8.46 -3.29
C LEU A 32 -10.23 9.88 -3.19
N GLY A 33 -10.33 10.40 -1.98
CA GLY A 33 -10.83 11.76 -1.73
C GLY A 33 -9.94 12.83 -2.37
N VAL A 34 -8.65 12.79 -2.11
CA VAL A 34 -7.68 13.76 -2.64
C VAL A 34 -7.60 13.68 -4.17
N THR A 35 -7.55 12.47 -4.72
CA THR A 35 -7.47 12.26 -6.18
C THR A 35 -8.72 12.75 -6.86
N THR A 36 -9.90 12.47 -6.31
CA THR A 36 -11.17 12.97 -6.83
C THR A 36 -11.23 14.48 -6.76
N TRP A 37 -10.90 15.06 -5.62
CA TRP A 37 -10.88 16.52 -5.46
C TRP A 37 -9.94 17.18 -6.47
N ALA A 38 -8.71 16.68 -6.62
CA ALA A 38 -7.75 17.24 -7.55
C ALA A 38 -8.23 17.13 -9.00
N SER A 39 -8.80 15.98 -9.38
CA SER A 39 -9.32 15.74 -10.72
C SER A 39 -10.51 16.65 -11.09
N LEU A 40 -11.30 17.03 -10.09
CA LEU A 40 -12.40 17.99 -10.28
C LEU A 40 -11.89 19.42 -10.44
N GLN A 41 -10.72 19.74 -9.89
CA GLN A 41 -10.11 21.06 -10.07
C GLN A 41 -9.41 21.19 -11.42
N VAL A 42 -8.50 20.29 -11.72
CA VAL A 42 -7.73 20.25 -12.96
C VAL A 42 -7.43 18.80 -13.33
N PRO A 43 -7.82 18.34 -14.52
CA PRO A 43 -7.43 17.02 -15.00
C PRO A 43 -5.90 16.86 -15.03
N LEU A 44 -5.41 15.67 -14.74
CA LEU A 44 -3.97 15.40 -14.65
C LEU A 44 -3.21 15.80 -15.93
N TRP A 45 -3.81 15.53 -17.11
CA TRP A 45 -3.22 15.86 -18.41
C TRP A 45 -3.21 17.37 -18.74
N GLU A 46 -3.93 18.17 -17.99
CA GLU A 46 -3.95 19.65 -18.14
C GLU A 46 -2.97 20.34 -17.16
N THR A 47 -2.16 19.58 -16.44
CA THR A 47 -1.16 20.13 -15.54
C THR A 47 -0.22 21.08 -16.30
N PRO A 48 -0.07 22.36 -15.85
CA PRO A 48 0.79 23.32 -16.53
C PRO A 48 2.23 22.81 -16.69
N ARG A 49 2.82 23.06 -17.86
CA ARG A 49 4.21 22.66 -18.13
C ARG A 49 5.20 23.21 -17.10
N ALA A 50 4.96 24.42 -16.60
CA ALA A 50 5.80 25.02 -15.58
C ALA A 50 5.85 24.18 -14.29
N VAL A 51 4.77 23.50 -13.93
CA VAL A 51 4.74 22.57 -12.80
C VAL A 51 5.37 21.24 -13.19
N ALA A 52 4.97 20.68 -14.33
CA ALA A 52 5.44 19.36 -14.78
C ALA A 52 6.94 19.30 -15.03
N THR A 53 7.57 20.41 -15.41
CA THR A 53 9.02 20.50 -15.66
C THR A 53 9.81 21.06 -14.48
N HIS A 54 9.16 21.37 -13.37
CA HIS A 54 9.83 21.88 -12.19
C HIS A 54 10.72 20.80 -11.58
N PRO A 55 12.01 21.07 -11.27
CA PRO A 55 12.93 20.05 -10.76
C PRO A 55 12.43 19.29 -9.54
N TRP A 56 11.80 19.98 -8.59
CA TRP A 56 11.26 19.33 -7.40
C TRP A 56 10.05 18.43 -7.71
N PHE A 57 9.24 18.80 -8.71
CA PHE A 57 8.14 17.94 -9.16
C PHE A 57 8.68 16.64 -9.75
N ILE A 58 9.71 16.74 -10.60
CA ILE A 58 10.37 15.58 -11.20
C ILE A 58 10.99 14.69 -10.12
N ALA A 59 11.70 15.31 -9.16
CA ALA A 59 12.30 14.57 -8.04
C ALA A 59 11.24 13.83 -7.22
N THR A 60 10.10 14.46 -6.96
CA THR A 60 8.97 13.84 -6.24
C THR A 60 8.38 12.66 -7.02
N LEU A 61 8.29 12.76 -8.34
CA LEU A 61 7.83 11.65 -9.17
C LEU A 61 8.79 10.45 -9.08
N PHE A 62 10.09 10.67 -9.17
CA PHE A 62 11.08 9.61 -9.02
C PHE A 62 10.98 8.94 -7.65
N ASP A 63 10.90 9.72 -6.60
CA ASP A 63 10.74 9.22 -5.22
C ASP A 63 9.49 8.36 -5.09
N THR A 64 8.37 8.85 -5.60
CA THR A 64 7.09 8.16 -5.55
C THR A 64 7.14 6.84 -6.33
N TYR A 65 7.65 6.85 -7.55
CA TYR A 65 7.71 5.63 -8.36
C TYR A 65 8.71 4.61 -7.82
N PHE A 66 9.82 5.06 -7.25
CA PHE A 66 10.74 4.13 -6.57
C PHE A 66 10.09 3.50 -5.33
N ALA A 67 9.29 4.25 -4.58
CA ALA A 67 8.51 3.69 -3.47
C ALA A 67 7.51 2.64 -3.98
N PHE A 68 6.83 2.90 -5.09
CA PHE A 68 5.93 1.93 -5.72
C PHE A 68 6.64 0.64 -6.13
N LEU A 69 7.82 0.76 -6.74
CA LEU A 69 8.62 -0.40 -7.13
C LEU A 69 9.10 -1.19 -5.92
N THR A 70 9.45 -0.53 -4.83
CA THR A 70 9.84 -1.19 -3.58
C THR A 70 8.68 -2.03 -3.02
N PHE A 71 7.48 -1.48 -3.00
CA PHE A 71 6.29 -2.22 -2.61
C PHE A 71 6.01 -3.38 -3.57
N TYR A 72 6.18 -3.13 -4.87
CA TYR A 72 5.95 -4.16 -5.89
C TYR A 72 6.89 -5.35 -5.76
N VAL A 73 8.13 -5.16 -5.32
CA VAL A 73 9.05 -6.28 -5.06
C VAL A 73 8.45 -7.25 -4.04
N TRP A 74 7.88 -6.73 -2.96
CA TRP A 74 7.18 -7.55 -1.98
C TRP A 74 5.95 -8.24 -2.57
N LEU A 75 5.14 -7.50 -3.31
CA LEU A 75 3.95 -8.03 -3.98
C LEU A 75 4.32 -9.16 -4.96
N ALA A 76 5.34 -8.95 -5.78
CA ALA A 76 5.81 -9.94 -6.74
C ALA A 76 6.32 -11.21 -6.05
N TYR A 77 6.92 -11.06 -4.88
CA TYR A 77 7.29 -12.20 -4.04
C TYR A 77 6.05 -12.96 -3.54
N LYS A 78 5.02 -12.25 -3.09
CA LYS A 78 3.81 -12.87 -2.56
C LYS A 78 2.95 -13.55 -3.63
N GLU A 79 2.86 -12.96 -4.82
CA GLU A 79 2.04 -13.50 -5.89
C GLU A 79 2.72 -14.69 -6.57
N THR A 80 1.95 -15.74 -6.81
CA THR A 80 2.44 -16.95 -7.48
C THR A 80 2.17 -16.94 -8.99
N SER A 81 1.16 -16.18 -9.43
CA SER A 81 0.78 -16.08 -10.84
C SER A 81 1.50 -14.93 -11.54
N ASN A 82 2.12 -15.18 -12.67
CA ASN A 82 2.76 -14.15 -13.49
C ASN A 82 1.74 -13.14 -14.03
N LEU A 83 0.55 -13.60 -14.39
CA LEU A 83 -0.53 -12.71 -14.83
C LEU A 83 -0.94 -11.74 -13.72
N ALA A 84 -1.10 -12.24 -12.49
CA ALA A 84 -1.41 -11.40 -11.35
C ALA A 84 -0.31 -10.37 -11.08
N ARG A 85 0.96 -10.76 -11.18
CA ARG A 85 2.10 -9.84 -11.04
C ARG A 85 2.04 -8.70 -12.05
N VAL A 86 1.79 -9.01 -13.32
CA VAL A 86 1.69 -7.99 -14.38
C VAL A 86 0.50 -7.06 -14.15
N LEU A 87 -0.66 -7.61 -13.82
CA LEU A 87 -1.86 -6.82 -13.58
C LEU A 87 -1.71 -5.88 -12.38
N TRP A 88 -1.08 -6.37 -11.30
CA TRP A 88 -0.82 -5.53 -10.13
C TRP A 88 0.26 -4.47 -10.40
N LEU A 89 1.27 -4.79 -11.21
CA LEU A 89 2.26 -3.80 -11.63
C LEU A 89 1.59 -2.63 -12.38
N LEU A 90 0.74 -2.95 -13.36
CA LEU A 90 0.00 -1.94 -14.11
C LEU A 90 -0.92 -1.13 -13.20
N ALA A 91 -1.62 -1.79 -12.30
CA ALA A 91 -2.50 -1.11 -11.34
C ALA A 91 -1.72 -0.14 -10.45
N ILE A 92 -0.56 -0.56 -9.93
CA ILE A 92 0.28 0.30 -9.08
C ILE A 92 0.85 1.48 -9.86
N LEU A 93 1.30 1.27 -11.10
CA LEU A 93 1.84 2.35 -11.93
C LEU A 93 0.77 3.38 -12.31
N LEU A 94 -0.49 2.96 -12.47
CA LEU A 94 -1.58 3.85 -12.85
C LEU A 94 -2.30 4.48 -11.65
N LEU A 95 -2.52 3.69 -10.59
CA LEU A 95 -3.32 4.11 -9.43
C LEU A 95 -2.47 4.39 -8.18
N GLY A 96 -1.20 3.99 -8.18
CA GLY A 96 -0.27 4.26 -7.10
C GLY A 96 -0.73 3.74 -5.74
N ASN A 97 -0.80 4.62 -4.76
CA ASN A 97 -1.18 4.28 -3.40
C ASN A 97 -2.58 3.66 -3.27
N ILE A 98 -3.49 3.97 -4.19
CA ILE A 98 -4.84 3.37 -4.21
C ILE A 98 -4.71 1.86 -4.45
N ALA A 99 -3.97 1.46 -5.48
CA ALA A 99 -3.75 0.05 -5.78
C ALA A 99 -2.99 -0.67 -4.65
N MET A 100 -2.00 -0.02 -4.08
CA MET A 100 -1.21 -0.56 -2.96
C MET A 100 -2.10 -0.80 -1.72
N ALA A 101 -2.95 0.16 -1.39
CA ALA A 101 -3.88 0.04 -0.27
C ALA A 101 -4.91 -1.08 -0.49
N ILE A 102 -5.43 -1.19 -1.70
CA ILE A 102 -6.37 -2.28 -2.07
C ILE A 102 -5.68 -3.64 -1.93
N TYR A 103 -4.46 -3.78 -2.44
CA TYR A 103 -3.71 -5.02 -2.33
C TYR A 103 -3.45 -5.39 -0.88
N LEU A 104 -3.00 -4.43 -0.07
CA LEU A 104 -2.73 -4.65 1.34
C LEU A 104 -4.00 -5.05 2.10
N LEU A 105 -5.12 -4.37 1.84
CA LEU A 105 -6.41 -4.74 2.42
C LEU A 105 -6.84 -6.16 2.02
N ARG A 106 -6.69 -6.51 0.76
CA ARG A 106 -6.99 -7.86 0.27
C ARG A 106 -6.19 -8.92 1.05
N GLU A 107 -4.90 -8.69 1.22
CA GLU A 107 -4.05 -9.61 1.98
C GLU A 107 -4.44 -9.66 3.47
N LEU A 108 -4.72 -8.53 4.06
CA LEU A 108 -5.13 -8.45 5.47
C LEU A 108 -6.48 -9.12 5.74
N PHE A 109 -7.44 -9.01 4.81
CA PHE A 109 -8.74 -9.68 4.95
C PHE A 109 -8.67 -11.19 4.74
N ARG A 110 -7.64 -11.69 4.09
CA ARG A 110 -7.38 -13.13 3.96
C ARG A 110 -6.79 -13.74 5.23
N LEU A 111 -6.26 -12.91 6.12
CA LEU A 111 -5.64 -13.37 7.35
C LEU A 111 -6.64 -13.33 8.51
N PRO A 112 -6.55 -14.28 9.46
CA PRO A 112 -7.33 -14.20 10.69
C PRO A 112 -6.87 -13.02 11.54
N ALA A 113 -7.75 -12.54 12.44
CA ALA A 113 -7.43 -11.42 13.34
C ALA A 113 -6.21 -11.71 14.25
N THR A 114 -5.90 -12.98 14.47
CA THR A 114 -4.77 -13.45 15.28
C THR A 114 -3.47 -13.61 14.49
N ALA A 115 -3.48 -13.31 13.18
CA ALA A 115 -2.30 -13.49 12.33
C ALA A 115 -1.14 -12.58 12.76
N THR A 116 0.08 -13.08 12.54
CA THR A 116 1.32 -12.37 12.84
C THR A 116 1.80 -11.57 11.62
N THR A 117 2.81 -10.72 11.83
CA THR A 117 3.49 -9.99 10.75
C THR A 117 4.09 -10.96 9.73
N GLU A 118 4.61 -12.09 10.17
CA GLU A 118 5.17 -13.11 9.30
C GLU A 118 4.12 -13.68 8.35
N ASP A 119 2.91 -13.93 8.85
CA ASP A 119 1.80 -14.42 8.02
C ASP A 119 1.44 -13.44 6.91
N LEU A 120 1.55 -12.15 7.18
CA LEU A 120 1.30 -11.11 6.18
C LEU A 120 2.43 -11.03 5.15
N LEU A 121 3.68 -11.04 5.61
CA LEU A 121 4.84 -10.76 4.77
C LEU A 121 5.26 -11.95 3.92
N LEU A 122 5.09 -13.18 4.44
CA LEU A 122 5.54 -14.38 3.76
C LEU A 122 4.51 -14.87 2.74
N ARG A 123 5.04 -15.51 1.69
CA ARG A 123 4.19 -16.19 0.71
C ARG A 123 3.46 -17.34 1.39
N ARG A 124 2.16 -17.45 1.15
CA ARG A 124 1.38 -18.57 1.66
C ARG A 124 1.93 -19.89 1.11
N LYS A 125 2.17 -20.82 2.00
CA LYS A 125 2.41 -22.20 1.61
C LYS A 125 1.08 -22.80 1.16
N LEU A 126 1.05 -23.27 -0.07
CA LEU A 126 -0.09 -24.04 -0.59
C LEU A 126 -0.04 -25.44 -0.02
#